data_832891f218dde21289c877a67fd7adab
#
_entry.id   832891f218dde21289c877a67fd7adab
#
_cell.length_a   1.000
_cell.length_b   1.000
_cell.length_c   1.000
_cell.angle_alpha   90.00
_cell.angle_beta   90.00
_cell.angle_gamma   90.00
#
_symmetry.space_group_name_H-M   'P 1'
#
loop_
_entity.id
_entity.type
_entity.pdbx_description
1 polymer ?
#
loop_
_entity_poly.entity_id
_entity_poly.type
_entity_poly.pdbx_seq_one_letter_code
_entity_poly.pdbx_strand_id
1 'polypeptide(L)'
;MSVTWRSVPTALRTLARWVTIVQLVGYTTSLVFVWHTTRLVPPGVAARYRGADTLVSQGAMQFPKSFAEMLTITHTHLLSMAVIFLLTGLGVALCERPSERWKRWLIAEPFVALLVSFSAMWLMRYVDPRFSWLLEASSALLAVTFYVQSYLILWEVRRVEGNPYEGCPELFPP
;
A
#
# COMPACT_ATOMS: atom_id res chain seq x y z
N MET A 1 25.85 -1.95 14.70
CA MET A 1 25.62 -2.92 13.60
C MET A 1 24.20 -2.69 13.08
N SER A 2 24.02 -2.36 11.79
CA SER A 2 22.69 -2.24 11.19
C SER A 2 22.17 -3.64 10.89
N VAL A 3 20.96 -3.95 11.35
CA VAL A 3 20.26 -5.20 11.01
C VAL A 3 19.79 -5.11 9.56
N THR A 4 20.16 -6.07 8.73
CA THR A 4 19.80 -6.13 7.31
C THR A 4 19.28 -7.52 6.96
N TRP A 5 18.70 -7.69 5.74
CA TRP A 5 18.23 -8.98 5.26
C TRP A 5 19.30 -10.08 5.29
N ARG A 6 20.59 -9.73 5.25
CA ARG A 6 21.69 -10.70 5.37
C ARG A 6 21.77 -11.32 6.76
N SER A 7 21.50 -10.54 7.80
CA SER A 7 21.54 -11.01 9.20
C SER A 7 20.25 -11.72 9.65
N VAL A 8 19.19 -11.70 8.80
CA VAL A 8 17.89 -12.30 9.13
C VAL A 8 17.90 -13.81 8.80
N PRO A 9 17.40 -14.69 9.70
CA PRO A 9 17.28 -16.12 9.46
C PRO A 9 16.50 -16.46 8.18
N THR A 10 16.87 -17.54 7.49
CA THR A 10 16.23 -17.98 6.23
C THR A 10 14.72 -18.15 6.36
N ALA A 11 14.24 -18.70 7.49
CA ALA A 11 12.79 -18.85 7.73
C ALA A 11 12.03 -17.52 7.68
N LEU A 12 12.60 -16.45 8.25
CA LEU A 12 11.99 -15.12 8.24
C LEU A 12 12.07 -14.46 6.84
N ARG A 13 13.11 -14.71 6.07
CA ARG A 13 13.19 -14.29 4.67
C ARG A 13 12.12 -14.97 3.82
N THR A 14 11.93 -16.27 4.02
CA THR A 14 10.87 -17.04 3.35
C THR A 14 9.48 -16.49 3.74
N LEU A 15 9.24 -16.23 5.01
CA LEU A 15 8.00 -15.61 5.48
C LEU A 15 7.76 -14.25 4.82
N ALA A 16 8.77 -13.36 4.85
CA ALA A 16 8.67 -12.03 4.24
C ALA A 16 8.34 -12.10 2.74
N ARG A 17 8.96 -13.03 2.00
CA ARG A 17 8.68 -13.24 0.59
C ARG A 17 7.22 -13.62 0.37
N TRP A 18 6.71 -14.64 1.08
CA TRP A 18 5.34 -15.09 0.89
C TRP A 18 4.31 -14.06 1.34
N VAL A 19 4.54 -13.39 2.45
CA VAL A 19 3.68 -12.28 2.91
C VAL A 19 3.61 -11.17 1.85
N THR A 20 4.76 -10.76 1.31
CA THR A 20 4.79 -9.71 0.26
C THR A 20 4.07 -10.16 -1.01
N ILE A 21 4.21 -11.43 -1.44
CA ILE A 21 3.51 -11.96 -2.62
C ILE A 21 1.99 -11.95 -2.39
N VAL A 22 1.53 -12.43 -1.24
CA VAL A 22 0.09 -12.44 -0.91
C VAL A 22 -0.47 -11.02 -0.82
N GLN A 23 0.28 -10.10 -0.23
CA GLN A 23 -0.10 -8.68 -0.18
C GLN A 23 -0.18 -8.06 -1.58
N LEU A 24 0.76 -8.37 -2.49
CA LEU A 24 0.73 -7.91 -3.89
C LEU A 24 -0.55 -8.39 -4.60
N VAL A 25 -0.89 -9.67 -4.45
CA VAL A 25 -2.12 -10.23 -5.05
C VAL A 25 -3.35 -9.52 -4.48
N GLY A 26 -3.45 -9.41 -3.14
CA GLY A 26 -4.59 -8.77 -2.47
C GLY A 26 -4.74 -7.30 -2.83
N TYR A 27 -3.64 -6.55 -2.83
CA TYR A 27 -3.64 -5.12 -3.17
C TYR A 27 -4.01 -4.90 -4.65
N THR A 28 -3.45 -5.69 -5.57
CA THR A 28 -3.80 -5.61 -7.00
C THR A 28 -5.26 -5.94 -7.23
N THR A 29 -5.81 -6.96 -6.55
CA THR A 29 -7.24 -7.29 -6.61
C THR A 29 -8.10 -6.11 -6.13
N SER A 30 -7.68 -5.43 -5.07
CA SER A 30 -8.37 -4.23 -4.57
C SER A 30 -8.34 -3.09 -5.59
N LEU A 31 -7.23 -2.86 -6.29
CA LEU A 31 -7.14 -1.85 -7.36
C LEU A 31 -8.07 -2.20 -8.54
N VAL A 32 -8.14 -3.48 -8.92
CA VAL A 32 -9.07 -3.94 -9.96
C VAL A 32 -10.52 -3.69 -9.54
N PHE A 33 -10.87 -3.94 -8.28
CA PHE A 33 -12.19 -3.63 -7.74
C PHE A 33 -12.49 -2.12 -7.79
N VAL A 34 -11.56 -1.28 -7.37
CA VAL A 34 -11.73 0.19 -7.42
C VAL A 34 -11.88 0.65 -8.87
N TRP A 35 -11.03 0.16 -9.79
CA TRP A 35 -11.14 0.47 -11.21
C TRP A 35 -12.50 0.06 -11.78
N HIS A 36 -12.98 -1.13 -11.46
CA HIS A 36 -14.29 -1.61 -11.94
C HIS A 36 -15.44 -0.74 -11.42
N THR A 37 -15.36 -0.25 -10.20
CA THR A 37 -16.46 0.48 -9.54
C THR A 37 -16.42 1.99 -9.75
N THR A 38 -15.26 2.59 -10.03
CA THR A 38 -15.10 4.05 -10.16
C THR A 38 -14.46 4.51 -11.46
N ARG A 39 -13.92 3.56 -12.25
CA ARG A 39 -13.09 3.79 -13.44
C ARG A 39 -11.82 4.60 -13.16
N LEU A 40 -11.46 4.77 -11.92
CA LEU A 40 -10.32 5.59 -11.46
C LEU A 40 -10.40 7.02 -12.01
N VAL A 41 -11.61 7.59 -11.98
CA VAL A 41 -11.84 8.99 -12.37
C VAL A 41 -12.56 9.72 -11.24
N PRO A 42 -12.19 10.99 -10.95
CA PRO A 42 -12.76 11.74 -9.83
C PRO A 42 -14.31 11.81 -9.82
N PRO A 43 -15.01 11.99 -10.96
CA PRO A 43 -16.46 11.94 -10.97
C PRO A 43 -17.03 10.57 -10.57
N GLY A 44 -16.38 9.47 -10.99
CA GLY A 44 -16.79 8.11 -10.63
C GLY A 44 -16.60 7.81 -9.15
N VAL A 45 -15.50 8.28 -8.57
CA VAL A 45 -15.25 8.19 -7.12
C VAL A 45 -16.27 9.02 -6.35
N ALA A 46 -16.54 10.26 -6.77
CA ALA A 46 -17.55 11.11 -6.13
C ALA A 46 -18.95 10.47 -6.21
N ALA A 47 -19.34 9.93 -7.37
CA ALA A 47 -20.61 9.24 -7.57
C ALA A 47 -20.80 8.06 -6.61
N ARG A 48 -19.74 7.27 -6.39
CA ARG A 48 -19.79 6.11 -5.49
C ARG A 48 -20.07 6.46 -4.04
N TYR A 49 -19.61 7.62 -3.56
CA TYR A 49 -19.79 8.01 -2.16
C TYR A 49 -20.93 9.00 -1.94
N ARG A 50 -21.14 9.93 -2.88
CA ARG A 50 -22.20 10.95 -2.79
C ARG A 50 -23.54 10.50 -3.38
N GLY A 51 -23.53 9.41 -4.16
CA GLY A 51 -24.64 9.01 -4.99
C GLY A 51 -24.64 9.73 -6.33
N ALA A 52 -25.27 9.12 -7.33
CA ALA A 52 -25.47 9.70 -8.66
C ALA A 52 -26.68 9.07 -9.34
N ASP A 53 -27.32 9.85 -10.21
CA ASP A 53 -28.39 9.36 -11.09
C ASP A 53 -27.83 8.40 -12.16
N THR A 54 -28.72 7.62 -12.78
CA THR A 54 -28.39 6.58 -13.75
C THR A 54 -27.54 7.04 -14.93
N LEU A 55 -27.60 8.32 -15.30
CA LEU A 55 -26.82 8.89 -16.41
C LEU A 55 -25.31 8.99 -16.11
N VAL A 56 -24.93 9.11 -14.84
CA VAL A 56 -23.53 9.25 -14.42
C VAL A 56 -22.94 7.92 -13.95
N SER A 57 -23.79 6.98 -13.52
CA SER A 57 -23.39 5.73 -12.87
C SER A 57 -23.45 4.48 -13.75
N GLN A 58 -23.40 4.63 -15.08
CA GLN A 58 -23.43 3.50 -16.04
C GLN A 58 -24.67 2.56 -15.87
N GLY A 59 -25.83 3.11 -15.61
CA GLY A 59 -27.09 2.39 -15.59
C GLY A 59 -27.55 1.86 -14.24
N ALA A 60 -26.78 2.03 -13.16
CA ALA A 60 -27.19 1.69 -11.81
C ALA A 60 -27.30 2.93 -10.92
N MET A 61 -28.47 3.19 -10.35
CA MET A 61 -28.64 4.27 -9.36
C MET A 61 -27.74 4.01 -8.16
N GLN A 62 -26.88 4.97 -7.81
CA GLN A 62 -26.00 4.89 -6.66
C GLN A 62 -26.53 5.79 -5.54
N PHE A 63 -26.82 5.19 -4.40
CA PHE A 63 -27.24 5.93 -3.21
C PHE A 63 -26.05 6.49 -2.46
N PRO A 64 -26.18 7.68 -1.86
CA PRO A 64 -25.15 8.26 -1.02
C PRO A 64 -24.80 7.33 0.15
N LYS A 65 -23.50 7.13 0.42
CA LYS A 65 -23.07 6.34 1.57
C LYS A 65 -23.56 6.96 2.87
N SER A 66 -24.15 6.14 3.74
CA SER A 66 -24.58 6.55 5.07
C SER A 66 -23.36 6.84 5.98
N PHE A 67 -23.58 7.55 7.07
CA PHE A 67 -22.54 7.83 8.06
C PHE A 67 -21.94 6.52 8.62
N ALA A 68 -22.78 5.53 8.91
CA ALA A 68 -22.33 4.22 9.41
C ALA A 68 -21.46 3.47 8.39
N GLU A 69 -21.83 3.49 7.10
CA GLU A 69 -20.99 2.90 6.04
C GLU A 69 -19.65 3.62 5.95
N MET A 70 -19.62 4.96 6.03
CA MET A 70 -18.39 5.73 6.02
C MET A 70 -17.47 5.38 7.19
N LEU A 71 -18.02 5.24 8.39
CA LEU A 71 -17.28 4.79 9.57
C LEU A 71 -16.73 3.37 9.39
N THR A 72 -17.56 2.45 8.90
CA THR A 72 -17.14 1.05 8.66
C THR A 72 -15.99 0.99 7.66
N ILE A 73 -16.09 1.69 6.53
CA ILE A 73 -15.03 1.75 5.53
C ILE A 73 -13.75 2.33 6.14
N THR A 74 -13.85 3.45 6.85
CA THR A 74 -12.70 4.11 7.45
C THR A 74 -12.03 3.20 8.48
N HIS A 75 -12.79 2.65 9.44
CA HIS A 75 -12.26 1.80 10.48
C HIS A 75 -11.54 0.57 9.92
N THR A 76 -12.22 -0.16 9.02
CA THR A 76 -11.68 -1.41 8.47
C THR A 76 -10.42 -1.17 7.65
N HIS A 77 -10.45 -0.19 6.74
CA HIS A 77 -9.31 0.05 5.85
C HIS A 77 -8.15 0.73 6.57
N LEU A 78 -8.41 1.70 7.45
CA LEU A 78 -7.34 2.42 8.15
C LEU A 78 -6.49 1.45 8.98
N LEU A 79 -7.12 0.53 9.72
CA LEU A 79 -6.41 -0.45 10.53
C LEU A 79 -5.69 -1.49 9.66
N SER A 80 -6.38 -2.07 8.67
CA SER A 80 -5.78 -3.11 7.84
C SER A 80 -4.63 -2.58 6.99
N MET A 81 -4.78 -1.40 6.38
CA MET A 81 -3.71 -0.78 5.58
C MET A 81 -2.54 -0.34 6.45
N ALA A 82 -2.77 0.15 7.67
CA ALA A 82 -1.69 0.45 8.60
C ALA A 82 -0.83 -0.79 8.90
N VAL A 83 -1.44 -1.96 9.07
CA VAL A 83 -0.70 -3.23 9.26
C VAL A 83 0.06 -3.63 7.99
N ILE A 84 -0.54 -3.48 6.81
CA ILE A 84 0.14 -3.75 5.53
C ILE A 84 1.40 -2.90 5.41
N PHE A 85 1.28 -1.58 5.61
CA PHE A 85 2.41 -0.66 5.51
C PHE A 85 3.41 -0.78 6.66
N LEU A 86 2.99 -1.25 7.83
CA LEU A 86 3.91 -1.65 8.89
C LEU A 86 4.81 -2.81 8.43
N LEU A 87 4.23 -3.86 7.86
CA LEU A 87 4.98 -5.04 7.41
C LEU A 87 5.93 -4.70 6.25
N THR A 88 5.45 -3.96 5.24
CA THR A 88 6.29 -3.53 4.12
C THR A 88 7.35 -2.52 4.56
N GLY A 89 7.02 -1.60 5.45
CA GLY A 89 7.96 -0.64 6.03
C GLY A 89 9.08 -1.31 6.82
N LEU A 90 8.76 -2.33 7.64
CA LEU A 90 9.76 -3.17 8.32
C LEU A 90 10.65 -3.89 7.29
N GLY A 91 10.07 -4.41 6.22
CA GLY A 91 10.82 -5.03 5.14
C GLY A 91 11.81 -4.06 4.47
N VAL A 92 11.36 -2.83 4.16
CA VAL A 92 12.21 -1.78 3.58
C VAL A 92 13.31 -1.33 4.54
N ALA A 93 13.02 -1.27 5.85
CA ALA A 93 14.01 -0.91 6.86
C ALA A 93 15.22 -1.88 6.87
N LEU A 94 15.00 -3.15 6.52
CA LEU A 94 16.04 -4.19 6.43
C LEU A 94 16.81 -4.19 5.10
N CYS A 95 16.36 -3.44 4.07
CA CYS A 95 17.04 -3.34 2.78
C CYS A 95 18.34 -2.54 2.90
N GLU A 96 19.39 -2.93 2.17
CA GLU A 96 20.69 -2.25 2.18
C GLU A 96 20.75 -1.10 1.18
N ARG A 97 20.18 -1.26 -0.01
CA ARG A 97 20.37 -0.33 -1.14
C ARG A 97 19.75 1.05 -1.02
N PRO A 98 18.50 1.24 -0.54
CA PRO A 98 18.00 2.60 -0.42
C PRO A 98 18.80 3.39 0.62
N SER A 99 19.19 4.63 0.29
CA SER A 99 19.81 5.51 1.28
C SER A 99 18.84 5.73 2.46
N GLU A 100 19.37 6.01 3.65
CA GLU A 100 18.57 6.20 4.87
C GLU A 100 17.51 7.31 4.73
N ARG A 101 17.77 8.33 3.90
CA ARG A 101 16.78 9.37 3.59
C ARG A 101 15.60 8.81 2.81
N TRP A 102 15.87 7.99 1.78
CA TRP A 102 14.85 7.35 0.97
C TRP A 102 14.05 6.30 1.75
N LYS A 103 14.71 5.50 2.61
CA LYS A 103 14.02 4.55 3.50
C LYS A 103 13.02 5.27 4.39
N ARG A 104 13.46 6.33 5.08
CA ARG A 104 12.57 7.10 5.96
C ARG A 104 11.38 7.68 5.21
N TRP A 105 11.59 8.18 3.99
CA TRP A 105 10.52 8.69 3.16
C TRP A 105 9.56 7.55 2.75
N LEU A 106 10.06 6.46 2.18
CA LEU A 106 9.25 5.31 1.77
C LEU A 106 8.43 4.71 2.94
N ILE A 107 8.97 4.73 4.17
CA ILE A 107 8.28 4.21 5.36
C ILE A 107 7.19 5.19 5.85
N ALA A 108 7.46 6.49 5.87
CA ALA A 108 6.55 7.48 6.45
C ALA A 108 5.43 7.89 5.49
N GLU A 109 5.74 7.99 4.19
CA GLU A 109 4.81 8.46 3.17
C GLU A 109 3.47 7.72 3.17
N PRO A 110 3.40 6.36 3.19
CA PRO A 110 2.13 5.67 3.13
C PRO A 110 1.19 6.00 4.30
N PHE A 111 1.73 6.22 5.49
CA PHE A 111 0.90 6.59 6.64
C PHE A 111 0.31 8.00 6.49
N VAL A 112 1.10 8.93 5.97
CA VAL A 112 0.62 10.30 5.68
C VAL A 112 -0.43 10.26 4.55
N ALA A 113 -0.14 9.59 3.44
CA ALA A 113 -1.05 9.47 2.31
C ALA A 113 -2.34 8.75 2.70
N LEU A 114 -2.27 7.75 3.59
CA LEU A 114 -3.45 7.06 4.14
C LEU A 114 -4.36 8.03 4.91
N LEU A 115 -3.81 8.83 5.81
CA LEU A 115 -4.57 9.83 6.56
C LEU A 115 -5.18 10.88 5.62
N VAL A 116 -4.42 11.37 4.63
CA VAL A 116 -4.90 12.32 3.63
C VAL A 116 -6.03 11.72 2.81
N SER A 117 -5.90 10.46 2.35
CA SER A 117 -6.93 9.77 1.56
C SER A 117 -8.25 9.65 2.33
N PHE A 118 -8.21 9.19 3.59
CA PHE A 118 -9.43 9.06 4.38
C PHE A 118 -10.04 10.42 4.75
N SER A 119 -9.23 11.42 5.05
CA SER A 119 -9.70 12.79 5.26
C SER A 119 -10.37 13.35 3.99
N ALA A 120 -9.73 13.17 2.82
CA ALA A 120 -10.28 13.58 1.55
C ALA A 120 -11.60 12.86 1.21
N MET A 121 -11.73 11.56 1.54
CA MET A 121 -12.95 10.79 1.38
C MET A 121 -14.13 11.38 2.18
N TRP A 122 -13.89 11.77 3.43
CA TRP A 122 -14.90 12.41 4.28
C TRP A 122 -15.25 13.83 3.78
N LEU A 123 -14.26 14.63 3.40
CA LEU A 123 -14.47 15.96 2.83
C LEU A 123 -15.22 15.87 1.49
N MET A 124 -14.87 14.91 0.63
CA MET A 124 -15.58 14.66 -0.61
C MET A 124 -17.05 14.30 -0.36
N ARG A 125 -17.32 13.44 0.63
CA ARG A 125 -18.69 13.00 0.92
C ARG A 125 -19.57 14.11 1.47
N TYR A 126 -19.07 14.93 2.38
CA TYR A 126 -19.90 15.87 3.16
C TYR A 126 -19.69 17.36 2.81
N VAL A 127 -18.56 17.72 2.20
CA VAL A 127 -18.23 19.13 1.91
C VAL A 127 -18.30 19.38 0.39
N ASP A 128 -17.33 18.94 -0.39
CA ASP A 128 -17.23 19.26 -1.82
C ASP A 128 -16.72 18.05 -2.63
N PRO A 129 -17.39 17.69 -3.76
CA PRO A 129 -16.95 16.59 -4.62
C PRO A 129 -15.55 16.78 -5.20
N ARG A 130 -15.00 18.00 -5.26
CA ARG A 130 -13.64 18.27 -5.75
C ARG A 130 -12.55 17.59 -4.93
N PHE A 131 -12.82 17.27 -3.67
CA PHE A 131 -11.90 16.48 -2.86
C PHE A 131 -11.66 15.06 -3.39
N SER A 132 -12.43 14.60 -4.40
CA SER A 132 -12.13 13.36 -5.13
C SER A 132 -10.77 13.39 -5.82
N TRP A 133 -10.30 14.53 -6.31
CA TRP A 133 -8.97 14.69 -6.87
C TRP A 133 -7.86 14.45 -5.84
N LEU A 134 -8.03 14.97 -4.63
CA LEU A 134 -7.09 14.76 -3.53
C LEU A 134 -7.08 13.29 -3.09
N LEU A 135 -8.26 12.67 -3.02
CA LEU A 135 -8.41 11.25 -2.70
C LEU A 135 -7.69 10.37 -3.74
N GLU A 136 -7.88 10.63 -5.04
CA GLU A 136 -7.22 9.87 -6.09
C GLU A 136 -5.71 10.07 -6.11
N ALA A 137 -5.24 11.31 -5.99
CA ALA A 137 -3.81 11.60 -5.97
C ALA A 137 -3.09 10.91 -4.80
N SER A 138 -3.67 10.98 -3.59
CA SER A 138 -3.10 10.32 -2.41
C SER A 138 -3.18 8.81 -2.50
N SER A 139 -4.26 8.25 -3.06
CA SER A 139 -4.41 6.80 -3.28
C SER A 139 -3.46 6.27 -4.36
N ALA A 140 -3.23 7.05 -5.42
CA ALA A 140 -2.24 6.70 -6.45
C ALA A 140 -0.82 6.68 -5.86
N LEU A 141 -0.48 7.65 -5.02
CA LEU A 141 0.80 7.70 -4.33
C LEU A 141 0.98 6.49 -3.40
N LEU A 142 -0.04 6.13 -2.62
CA LEU A 142 -0.09 4.91 -1.82
C LEU A 142 0.20 3.65 -2.66
N ALA A 143 -0.45 3.53 -3.83
CA ALA A 143 -0.26 2.39 -4.71
C ALA A 143 1.18 2.32 -5.24
N VAL A 144 1.72 3.42 -5.72
CA VAL A 144 3.10 3.49 -6.22
C VAL A 144 4.09 3.09 -5.12
N THR A 145 3.95 3.67 -3.93
CA THR A 145 4.85 3.39 -2.81
C THR A 145 4.74 1.93 -2.36
N PHE A 146 3.54 1.35 -2.32
CA PHE A 146 3.35 -0.07 -2.01
C PHE A 146 4.10 -0.99 -2.99
N TYR A 147 3.97 -0.75 -4.32
CA TYR A 147 4.68 -1.55 -5.31
C TYR A 147 6.19 -1.36 -5.25
N VAL A 148 6.67 -0.15 -5.00
CA VAL A 148 8.11 0.12 -4.82
C VAL A 148 8.65 -0.60 -3.59
N GLN A 149 7.97 -0.53 -2.45
CA GLN A 149 8.35 -1.24 -1.22
C GLN A 149 8.39 -2.76 -1.47
N SER A 150 7.34 -3.31 -2.06
CA SER A 150 7.22 -4.74 -2.36
C SER A 150 8.34 -5.21 -3.31
N TYR A 151 8.63 -4.43 -4.35
CA TYR A 151 9.74 -4.72 -5.27
C TYR A 151 11.09 -4.74 -4.56
N LEU A 152 11.37 -3.74 -3.73
CA LEU A 152 12.63 -3.66 -2.98
C LEU A 152 12.82 -4.87 -2.06
N ILE A 153 11.78 -5.25 -1.32
CA ILE A 153 11.82 -6.40 -0.41
C ILE A 153 12.11 -7.70 -1.19
N LEU A 154 11.31 -7.97 -2.24
CA LEU A 154 11.45 -9.21 -3.01
C LEU A 154 12.80 -9.30 -3.72
N TRP A 155 13.28 -8.18 -4.25
CA TRP A 155 14.56 -8.12 -4.91
C TRP A 155 15.73 -8.36 -3.95
N GLU A 156 15.70 -7.71 -2.77
CA GLU A 156 16.76 -7.85 -1.76
C GLU A 156 16.78 -9.26 -1.17
N VAL A 157 15.63 -9.82 -0.83
CA VAL A 157 15.51 -11.20 -0.29
C VAL A 157 16.06 -12.21 -1.31
N ARG A 158 15.69 -12.08 -2.61
CA ARG A 158 16.22 -12.96 -3.67
C ARG A 158 17.74 -12.82 -3.81
N ARG A 159 18.26 -11.61 -3.76
CA ARG A 159 19.69 -11.36 -3.88
C ARG A 159 20.48 -12.03 -2.77
N VAL A 160 20.01 -11.95 -1.54
CA VAL A 160 20.66 -12.57 -0.37
C VAL A 160 20.59 -14.10 -0.45
N GLU A 161 19.50 -14.66 -0.95
CA GLU A 161 19.35 -16.13 -1.12
C GLU A 161 20.18 -16.69 -2.29
N GLY A 162 20.38 -15.90 -3.35
CA GLY A 162 21.15 -16.30 -4.54
C GLY A 162 22.68 -16.25 -4.35
N ASN A 163 23.17 -15.66 -3.26
CA ASN A 163 24.61 -15.61 -2.94
C ASN A 163 24.91 -16.19 -1.55
N PRO A 164 24.84 -17.53 -1.37
CA PRO A 164 25.04 -18.19 -0.09
C PRO A 164 26.46 -18.07 0.45
N TYR A 165 27.45 -17.67 -0.37
CA TYR A 165 28.87 -17.65 -0.01
C TYR A 165 29.34 -16.34 0.63
N GLU A 166 28.61 -15.24 0.59
CA GLU A 166 28.97 -13.99 1.24
C GLU A 166 28.76 -13.98 2.76
N GLY A 167 28.23 -15.04 3.36
CA GLY A 167 27.92 -15.13 4.80
C GLY A 167 28.78 -16.09 5.63
N CYS A 168 29.75 -16.80 5.05
CA CYS A 168 30.69 -17.68 5.75
C CYS A 168 32.14 -17.29 5.40
N PRO A 169 32.76 -16.33 6.11
CA PRO A 169 34.18 -16.02 5.88
C PRO A 169 35.17 -17.08 6.38
N GLU A 170 34.77 -18.11 7.11
CA GLU A 170 35.71 -18.95 7.87
C GLU A 170 35.49 -20.47 7.78
N LEU A 171 35.19 -21.03 6.61
CA LEU A 171 35.13 -22.50 6.50
C LEU A 171 36.34 -23.13 5.79
N PHE A 172 37.33 -22.35 5.33
CA PHE A 172 38.61 -22.86 4.83
C PHE A 172 39.75 -21.95 5.30
N PRO A 173 40.46 -22.31 6.38
CA PRO A 173 41.77 -21.74 6.66
C PRO A 173 42.78 -22.19 5.59
N PRO A 174 43.79 -21.37 5.26
CA PRO A 174 44.81 -21.64 4.24
C PRO A 174 45.65 -22.87 4.52
#